data_53874eafdee03b58225a02fee22ea218
#
_entry.id   53874eafdee03b58225a02fee22ea218
#
_cell.length_a   1.000
_cell.length_b   1.000
_cell.length_c   1.000
_cell.angle_alpha   90.00
_cell.angle_beta   90.00
_cell.angle_gamma   90.00
#
_symmetry.space_group_name_H-M   'P 1'
#
loop_
_entity.id
_entity.type
_entity.pdbx_description
1 polymer ?
#
loop_
_entity_poly.entity_id
_entity_poly.type
_entity_poly.pdbx_seq_one_letter_code
_entity_poly.pdbx_strand_id
1 'polypeptide(L)'
;MIDLIRILLVEDHPGDARWVREMLAEDAVGEFDLRHASTVREAVDHLTAHGSVLDAVLLDLSLPDDSGMNTLQRVLSAAHTSVVIVMTGQGDEQIGLAAMQAGAQDYLVKGQVDGRTLRRALRFALERQTVLQRLSHRDDLTGLHNRRGFMIQAEQILRAARRQRAALLLLFMDLDQLKNINDTFGHAEGNRAIVEAADVLRRCFRQSDLLARVGGDEFAALALSSSENDDALMRARLDGALDAVNMKPDRDYPLVFSVGILACSPYEDADLEELLERADQLMYQEKRLKAERLAFMEGPPVA
;
A
#
# COMPACT_ATOMS: atom_id res chain seq x y z
N MET A 1 4.63 6.93 22.10
CA MET A 1 5.61 7.61 21.22
C MET A 1 4.78 8.41 20.24
N ILE A 2 5.10 9.68 20.06
CA ILE A 2 4.47 10.48 18.99
C ILE A 2 5.19 10.03 17.72
N ASP A 3 4.45 9.44 16.77
CA ASP A 3 5.03 9.04 15.49
C ASP A 3 5.48 10.29 14.73
N LEU A 4 6.70 10.28 14.20
CA LEU A 4 7.30 11.37 13.44
C LEU A 4 6.50 11.56 12.14
N ILE A 5 5.87 12.72 11.95
CA ILE A 5 5.12 13.06 10.74
C ILE A 5 6.09 13.59 9.68
N ARG A 6 6.18 12.91 8.53
CA ARG A 6 7.04 13.27 7.41
C ARG A 6 6.28 14.07 6.39
N ILE A 7 6.72 15.30 6.16
CA ILE A 7 6.04 16.29 5.32
C ILE A 7 6.92 16.65 4.12
N LEU A 8 6.33 16.68 2.94
CA LEU A 8 6.91 17.34 1.77
C LEU A 8 6.29 18.74 1.62
N LEU A 9 7.10 19.75 1.76
CA LEU A 9 6.72 21.13 1.42
C LEU A 9 7.09 21.40 -0.03
N VAL A 10 6.11 21.79 -0.84
CA VAL A 10 6.30 22.19 -2.24
C VAL A 10 6.05 23.69 -2.34
N GLU A 11 7.12 24.48 -2.45
CA GLU A 11 7.10 25.94 -2.32
C GLU A 11 8.36 26.51 -2.98
N ASP A 12 8.22 27.41 -3.95
CA ASP A 12 9.37 28.01 -4.65
C ASP A 12 9.90 29.29 -3.96
N HIS A 13 9.06 29.98 -3.17
CA HIS A 13 9.46 31.20 -2.49
C HIS A 13 10.22 30.89 -1.20
N PRO A 14 11.52 31.27 -1.08
CA PRO A 14 12.33 30.88 0.10
C PRO A 14 11.81 31.44 1.42
N GLY A 15 11.14 32.60 1.39
CA GLY A 15 10.54 33.24 2.56
C GLY A 15 9.36 32.44 3.10
N ASP A 16 8.49 31.96 2.22
CA ASP A 16 7.32 31.17 2.58
C ASP A 16 7.74 29.79 3.06
N ALA A 17 8.71 29.17 2.40
CA ALA A 17 9.30 27.90 2.84
C ALA A 17 9.92 27.99 4.24
N ARG A 18 10.61 29.10 4.53
CA ARG A 18 11.16 29.35 5.86
C ARG A 18 10.05 29.57 6.89
N TRP A 19 9.04 30.36 6.56
CA TRP A 19 7.90 30.64 7.43
C TRP A 19 7.16 29.34 7.83
N VAL A 20 6.88 28.43 6.87
CA VAL A 20 6.27 27.14 7.15
C VAL A 20 7.16 26.30 8.10
N ARG A 21 8.47 26.28 7.85
CA ARG A 21 9.42 25.56 8.70
C ARG A 21 9.43 26.08 10.14
N GLU A 22 9.41 27.40 10.32
CA GLU A 22 9.35 28.03 11.63
C GLU A 22 8.04 27.69 12.36
N MET A 23 6.89 27.75 11.66
CA MET A 23 5.58 27.37 12.23
C MET A 23 5.49 25.91 12.67
N LEU A 24 6.11 24.99 11.94
CA LEU A 24 6.14 23.58 12.31
C LEU A 24 7.09 23.30 13.49
N ALA A 25 8.15 24.10 13.65
CA ALA A 25 9.12 23.98 14.73
C ALA A 25 8.63 24.57 16.07
N GLU A 26 7.64 25.48 16.06
CA GLU A 26 7.05 26.07 17.26
C GLU A 26 6.38 25.01 18.14
N ASP A 27 6.76 24.91 19.41
CA ASP A 27 6.17 24.01 20.43
C ASP A 27 6.10 22.51 20.08
N ALA A 28 6.80 22.06 19.02
CA ALA A 28 6.69 20.71 18.48
C ALA A 28 8.04 20.13 18.06
N VAL A 29 9.06 20.32 18.88
CA VAL A 29 10.42 19.84 18.58
C VAL A 29 10.42 18.31 18.39
N GLY A 30 10.75 17.86 17.16
CA GLY A 30 10.89 16.43 16.85
C GLY A 30 9.60 15.72 16.45
N GLU A 31 8.47 16.43 16.26
CA GLU A 31 7.22 15.83 15.75
C GLU A 31 7.16 15.77 14.21
N PHE A 32 7.89 16.66 13.51
CA PHE A 32 7.80 16.79 12.05
C PHE A 32 9.18 16.65 11.41
N ASP A 33 9.25 15.87 10.34
CA ASP A 33 10.38 15.80 9.41
C ASP A 33 9.96 16.48 8.10
N LEU A 34 10.60 17.62 7.77
CA LEU A 34 10.23 18.46 6.64
C LEU A 34 11.25 18.32 5.51
N ARG A 35 10.83 17.74 4.40
CA ARG A 35 11.51 17.81 3.10
C ARG A 35 10.96 18.96 2.28
N HIS A 36 11.76 19.48 1.35
CA HIS A 36 11.40 20.64 0.54
C HIS A 36 11.65 20.35 -0.94
N ALA A 37 10.69 20.77 -1.78
CA ALA A 37 10.79 20.82 -3.23
C ALA A 37 10.40 22.24 -3.70
N SER A 38 11.07 22.75 -4.72
CA SER A 38 10.81 24.08 -5.27
C SER A 38 10.02 24.06 -6.59
N THR A 39 9.73 22.86 -7.10
CA THR A 39 9.00 22.63 -8.36
C THR A 39 8.07 21.42 -8.25
N VAL A 40 7.04 21.37 -9.10
CA VAL A 40 6.16 20.20 -9.22
C VAL A 40 6.96 18.97 -9.61
N ARG A 41 7.94 19.12 -10.48
CA ARG A 41 8.80 18.03 -10.93
C ARG A 41 9.56 17.40 -9.77
N GLU A 42 10.25 18.21 -8.96
CA GLU A 42 10.94 17.74 -7.75
C GLU A 42 9.96 17.07 -6.77
N ALA A 43 8.77 17.64 -6.60
CA ALA A 43 7.75 17.06 -5.74
C ALA A 43 7.31 15.66 -6.22
N VAL A 44 7.05 15.50 -7.51
CA VAL A 44 6.70 14.20 -8.11
C VAL A 44 7.84 13.19 -7.97
N ASP A 45 9.09 13.63 -8.19
CA ASP A 45 10.28 12.78 -8.00
C ASP A 45 10.39 12.29 -6.54
N HIS A 46 10.18 13.19 -5.57
CA HIS A 46 10.15 12.83 -4.15
C HIS A 46 9.01 11.87 -3.80
N LEU A 47 7.81 12.09 -4.32
CA LEU A 47 6.64 11.25 -4.08
C LEU A 47 6.80 9.86 -4.72
N THR A 48 7.39 9.79 -5.91
CA THR A 48 7.64 8.53 -6.60
C THR A 48 8.73 7.71 -5.91
N ALA A 49 9.81 8.37 -5.47
CA ALA A 49 10.92 7.70 -4.79
C ALA A 49 10.62 7.33 -3.32
N HIS A 50 9.79 8.11 -2.63
CA HIS A 50 9.59 8.03 -1.18
C HIS A 50 8.12 8.11 -0.75
N GLY A 51 7.15 7.97 -1.67
CA GLY A 51 5.72 8.19 -1.40
C GLY A 51 5.14 7.33 -0.29
N SER A 52 5.66 6.10 -0.09
CA SER A 52 5.25 5.23 1.01
C SER A 52 5.77 5.68 2.40
N VAL A 53 6.63 6.69 2.44
CA VAL A 53 7.27 7.20 3.66
C VAL A 53 6.76 8.61 4.01
N LEU A 54 6.16 9.33 3.06
CA LEU A 54 5.63 10.69 3.26
C LEU A 54 4.18 10.64 3.74
N ASP A 55 3.91 11.28 4.87
CA ASP A 55 2.59 11.32 5.48
C ASP A 55 1.72 12.46 4.92
N ALA A 56 2.34 13.62 4.62
CA ALA A 56 1.63 14.79 4.13
C ALA A 56 2.42 15.59 3.08
N VAL A 57 1.70 16.30 2.23
CA VAL A 57 2.22 17.30 1.28
C VAL A 57 1.58 18.64 1.60
N LEU A 58 2.40 19.67 1.84
CA LEU A 58 1.99 21.07 1.85
C LEU A 58 2.32 21.65 0.47
N LEU A 59 1.32 22.04 -0.29
CA LEU A 59 1.45 22.39 -1.70
C LEU A 59 1.08 23.84 -1.98
N ASP A 60 2.03 24.65 -2.46
CA ASP A 60 1.71 25.86 -3.17
C ASP A 60 1.22 25.53 -4.59
N LEU A 61 0.19 26.25 -5.03
CA LEU A 61 -0.35 26.12 -6.39
C LEU A 61 0.36 27.02 -7.41
N SER A 62 1.22 27.94 -6.98
CA SER A 62 1.90 28.90 -7.85
C SER A 62 3.39 28.58 -7.93
N LEU A 63 3.75 27.59 -8.74
CA LEU A 63 5.11 27.11 -8.90
C LEU A 63 5.70 27.52 -10.26
N PRO A 64 7.03 27.61 -10.41
CA PRO A 64 7.65 28.10 -11.64
C PRO A 64 7.47 27.19 -12.85
N ASP A 65 7.25 25.88 -12.65
CA ASP A 65 7.09 24.88 -13.70
C ASP A 65 5.64 24.44 -13.95
N ASP A 66 4.68 24.87 -13.08
CA ASP A 66 3.25 24.60 -13.23
C ASP A 66 2.41 25.51 -12.32
N SER A 67 1.11 25.65 -12.56
CA SER A 67 0.26 26.51 -11.75
C SER A 67 -1.19 26.04 -11.61
N GLY A 68 -1.83 26.42 -10.50
CA GLY A 68 -3.25 26.23 -10.26
C GLY A 68 -3.65 24.76 -10.12
N MET A 69 -4.81 24.42 -10.68
CA MET A 69 -5.40 23.07 -10.54
C MET A 69 -4.57 21.98 -11.23
N ASN A 70 -3.78 22.33 -12.25
CA ASN A 70 -2.91 21.34 -12.92
C ASN A 70 -1.78 20.87 -11.99
N THR A 71 -1.17 21.81 -11.25
CA THR A 71 -0.22 21.50 -10.17
C THR A 71 -0.80 20.51 -9.17
N LEU A 72 -2.02 20.78 -8.69
CA LEU A 72 -2.70 19.92 -7.74
C LEU A 72 -2.95 18.50 -8.31
N GLN A 73 -3.45 18.39 -9.53
CA GLN A 73 -3.74 17.08 -10.15
C GLN A 73 -2.50 16.23 -10.32
N ARG A 74 -1.37 16.84 -10.73
CA ARG A 74 -0.09 16.13 -10.86
C ARG A 74 0.42 15.63 -9.51
N VAL A 75 0.35 16.46 -8.48
CA VAL A 75 0.76 16.07 -7.13
C VAL A 75 -0.17 15.00 -6.56
N LEU A 76 -1.50 15.13 -6.67
CA LEU A 76 -2.47 14.12 -6.23
C LEU A 76 -2.26 12.77 -6.91
N SER A 77 -1.92 12.78 -8.21
CA SER A 77 -1.65 11.55 -8.96
C SER A 77 -0.38 10.82 -8.49
N ALA A 78 0.57 11.53 -7.89
CA ALA A 78 1.79 10.96 -7.34
C ALA A 78 1.68 10.65 -5.83
N ALA A 79 0.84 11.38 -5.09
CA ALA A 79 0.66 11.30 -3.63
C ALA A 79 -0.36 10.22 -3.24
N HIS A 80 -0.14 8.96 -3.66
CA HIS A 80 -1.12 7.87 -3.49
C HIS A 80 -1.60 7.65 -2.05
N THR A 81 -0.73 7.85 -1.06
CA THR A 81 -1.02 7.58 0.37
C THR A 81 -0.89 8.80 1.26
N SER A 82 -0.30 9.89 0.77
CA SER A 82 -0.06 11.12 1.53
C SER A 82 -1.26 12.05 1.47
N VAL A 83 -1.59 12.73 2.57
CA VAL A 83 -2.59 13.81 2.54
C VAL A 83 -2.02 15.04 1.83
N VAL A 84 -2.82 15.71 1.01
CA VAL A 84 -2.41 16.94 0.33
C VAL A 84 -3.18 18.12 0.90
N ILE A 85 -2.46 19.08 1.49
CA ILE A 85 -3.01 20.35 1.98
C ILE A 85 -2.49 21.47 1.09
N VAL A 86 -3.40 22.23 0.50
CA VAL A 86 -3.06 23.33 -0.40
C VAL A 86 -2.80 24.60 0.40
N MET A 87 -1.75 25.34 0.04
CA MET A 87 -1.43 26.64 0.59
C MET A 87 -1.70 27.71 -0.48
N THR A 88 -2.67 28.60 -0.23
CA THR A 88 -3.11 29.62 -1.18
C THR A 88 -2.73 31.02 -0.72
N GLY A 89 -2.61 31.97 -1.67
CA GLY A 89 -2.46 33.40 -1.38
C GLY A 89 -3.74 34.04 -0.82
N GLN A 90 -3.62 35.29 -0.34
CA GLN A 90 -4.79 36.07 0.12
C GLN A 90 -5.74 36.34 -1.05
N GLY A 91 -7.03 36.05 -0.88
CA GLY A 91 -8.08 36.29 -1.88
C GLY A 91 -8.47 35.08 -2.74
N ASP A 92 -7.79 33.93 -2.60
CA ASP A 92 -7.99 32.77 -3.44
C ASP A 92 -8.89 31.69 -2.81
N GLU A 93 -9.88 32.08 -1.98
CA GLU A 93 -10.81 31.12 -1.34
C GLU A 93 -11.55 30.23 -2.34
N GLN A 94 -11.88 30.76 -3.53
CA GLN A 94 -12.53 29.96 -4.57
C GLN A 94 -11.60 28.85 -5.11
N ILE A 95 -10.30 29.13 -5.21
CA ILE A 95 -9.28 28.15 -5.60
C ILE A 95 -9.14 27.09 -4.51
N GLY A 96 -9.16 27.49 -3.23
CA GLY A 96 -9.15 26.58 -2.10
C GLY A 96 -10.33 25.60 -2.12
N LEU A 97 -11.55 26.08 -2.34
CA LEU A 97 -12.74 25.24 -2.47
C LEU A 97 -12.66 24.31 -3.68
N ALA A 98 -12.20 24.79 -4.82
CA ALA A 98 -11.98 23.96 -6.02
C ALA A 98 -10.93 22.87 -5.76
N ALA A 99 -9.86 23.18 -5.02
CA ALA A 99 -8.83 22.22 -4.62
C ALA A 99 -9.40 21.10 -3.75
N MET A 100 -10.26 21.43 -2.79
CA MET A 100 -10.98 20.45 -1.96
C MET A 100 -11.86 19.52 -2.80
N GLN A 101 -12.60 20.06 -3.77
CA GLN A 101 -13.43 19.28 -4.70
C GLN A 101 -12.59 18.35 -5.60
N ALA A 102 -11.36 18.76 -5.90
CA ALA A 102 -10.43 17.97 -6.70
C ALA A 102 -9.67 16.88 -5.90
N GLY A 103 -9.81 16.85 -4.56
CA GLY A 103 -9.24 15.81 -3.71
C GLY A 103 -8.20 16.27 -2.70
N ALA A 104 -7.90 17.58 -2.60
CA ALA A 104 -7.12 18.09 -1.48
C ALA A 104 -7.87 17.84 -0.16
N GLN A 105 -7.16 17.49 0.91
CA GLN A 105 -7.77 17.23 2.21
C GLN A 105 -8.08 18.49 3.02
N ASP A 106 -7.35 19.57 2.74
CA ASP A 106 -7.61 20.89 3.34
C ASP A 106 -6.95 21.99 2.49
N TYR A 107 -7.30 23.26 2.76
CA TYR A 107 -6.57 24.39 2.24
C TYR A 107 -6.32 25.44 3.33
N LEU A 108 -5.20 26.13 3.24
CA LEU A 108 -4.75 27.12 4.19
C LEU A 108 -4.36 28.42 3.45
N VAL A 109 -4.82 29.57 3.97
CA VAL A 109 -4.50 30.88 3.37
C VAL A 109 -3.21 31.42 3.99
N LYS A 110 -2.18 31.61 3.16
CA LYS A 110 -0.90 32.18 3.58
C LYS A 110 -1.10 33.56 4.24
N GLY A 111 -0.44 33.78 5.38
CA GLY A 111 -0.57 35.00 6.16
C GLY A 111 -1.79 35.06 7.10
N GLN A 112 -2.73 34.13 7.03
CA GLN A 112 -3.84 34.00 7.99
C GLN A 112 -3.69 32.78 8.91
N VAL A 113 -2.69 31.92 8.67
CA VAL A 113 -2.43 30.69 9.40
C VAL A 113 -1.26 30.89 10.36
N ASP A 114 -1.44 30.50 11.60
CA ASP A 114 -0.39 30.36 12.60
C ASP A 114 0.08 28.90 12.73
N GLY A 115 1.19 28.68 13.43
CA GLY A 115 1.77 27.35 13.62
C GLY A 115 0.80 26.37 14.27
N ARG A 116 -0.06 26.83 15.19
CA ARG A 116 -1.07 26.00 15.86
C ARG A 116 -2.14 25.53 14.87
N THR A 117 -2.61 26.41 14.01
CA THR A 117 -3.62 26.09 13.00
C THR A 117 -3.06 25.12 11.95
N LEU A 118 -1.83 25.36 11.47
CA LEU A 118 -1.16 24.46 10.54
C LEU A 118 -1.01 23.04 11.10
N ARG A 119 -0.49 22.92 12.31
CA ARG A 119 -0.32 21.59 12.97
C ARG A 119 -1.66 20.91 13.21
N ARG A 120 -2.71 21.64 13.58
CA ARG A 120 -4.05 21.11 13.74
C ARG A 120 -4.64 20.62 12.41
N ALA A 121 -4.48 21.36 11.33
CA ALA A 121 -4.94 20.96 9.99
C ALA A 121 -4.26 19.67 9.54
N LEU A 122 -2.93 19.57 9.70
CA LEU A 122 -2.17 18.35 9.40
C LEU A 122 -2.69 17.15 10.18
N ARG A 123 -2.81 17.26 11.51
CA ARG A 123 -3.31 16.16 12.35
C ARG A 123 -4.72 15.74 11.98
N PHE A 124 -5.63 16.68 11.72
CA PHE A 124 -7.01 16.36 11.32
C PHE A 124 -7.09 15.72 9.93
N ALA A 125 -6.26 16.17 8.97
CA ALA A 125 -6.20 15.56 7.66
C ALA A 125 -5.69 14.11 7.74
N LEU A 126 -4.64 13.86 8.50
CA LEU A 126 -4.08 12.52 8.73
C LEU A 126 -5.06 11.60 9.47
N GLU A 127 -5.73 12.09 10.51
CA GLU A 127 -6.73 11.32 11.23
C GLU A 127 -7.92 10.97 10.34
N ARG A 128 -8.42 11.93 9.55
CA ARG A 128 -9.49 11.70 8.57
C ARG A 128 -9.10 10.67 7.53
N GLN A 129 -7.88 10.74 6.99
CA GLN A 129 -7.34 9.76 6.06
C GLN A 129 -7.31 8.37 6.69
N THR A 130 -6.82 8.25 7.92
CA THR A 130 -6.78 7.00 8.68
C THR A 130 -8.19 6.41 8.88
N VAL A 131 -9.18 7.25 9.22
CA VAL A 131 -10.57 6.80 9.37
C VAL A 131 -11.15 6.32 8.04
N LEU A 132 -10.91 7.04 6.94
CA LEU A 132 -11.37 6.64 5.60
C LEU A 132 -10.70 5.33 5.14
N GLN A 133 -9.40 5.16 5.39
CA GLN A 133 -8.69 3.92 5.10
C GLN A 133 -9.24 2.75 5.95
N ARG A 134 -9.55 2.99 7.23
CA ARG A 134 -10.21 1.98 8.09
C ARG A 134 -11.61 1.62 7.60
N LEU A 135 -12.32 2.52 6.94
CA LEU A 135 -13.62 2.27 6.32
C LEU A 135 -13.49 1.64 4.93
N SER A 136 -12.37 1.85 4.24
CA SER A 136 -12.08 1.19 2.96
C SER A 136 -11.93 -0.31 3.18
N HIS A 137 -12.47 -1.11 2.25
CA HIS A 137 -12.28 -2.56 2.20
C HIS A 137 -11.23 -2.94 1.16
N ARG A 138 -10.51 -1.96 0.58
CA ARG A 138 -9.50 -2.14 -0.45
C ARG A 138 -8.13 -1.73 0.06
N ASP A 139 -7.10 -2.38 -0.48
CA ASP A 139 -5.70 -2.00 -0.34
C ASP A 139 -5.36 -0.93 -1.39
N ASP A 140 -4.82 0.20 -0.95
CA ASP A 140 -4.61 1.37 -1.80
C ASP A 140 -3.52 1.13 -2.87
N LEU A 141 -2.55 0.26 -2.61
CA LEU A 141 -1.47 -0.04 -3.53
C LEU A 141 -1.89 -1.00 -4.63
N THR A 142 -2.59 -2.07 -4.25
CA THR A 142 -2.93 -3.17 -5.18
C THR A 142 -4.36 -3.11 -5.68
N GLY A 143 -5.28 -2.40 -5.01
CA GLY A 143 -6.72 -2.42 -5.29
C GLY A 143 -7.41 -3.75 -4.95
N LEU A 144 -6.71 -4.74 -4.42
CA LEU A 144 -7.30 -5.95 -3.85
C LEU A 144 -8.09 -5.62 -2.57
N HIS A 145 -8.82 -6.57 -1.99
CA HIS A 145 -9.32 -6.35 -0.65
C HIS A 145 -8.14 -6.17 0.34
N ASN A 146 -8.30 -5.30 1.34
CA ASN A 146 -7.40 -5.28 2.48
C ASN A 146 -7.82 -6.35 3.50
N ARG A 147 -7.06 -6.52 4.59
CA ARG A 147 -7.34 -7.50 5.63
C ARG A 147 -8.78 -7.42 6.15
N ARG A 148 -9.26 -6.21 6.40
CA ARG A 148 -10.64 -6.00 6.89
C ARG A 148 -11.69 -6.41 5.86
N GLY A 149 -11.51 -6.00 4.61
CA GLY A 149 -12.41 -6.38 3.51
C GLY A 149 -12.43 -7.89 3.29
N PHE A 150 -11.26 -8.54 3.40
CA PHE A 150 -11.15 -9.99 3.34
C PHE A 150 -11.95 -10.68 4.45
N MET A 151 -11.73 -10.31 5.72
CA MET A 151 -12.42 -10.93 6.86
C MET A 151 -13.95 -10.86 6.72
N ILE A 152 -14.48 -9.69 6.38
CA ILE A 152 -15.92 -9.49 6.20
C ILE A 152 -16.49 -10.34 5.07
N GLN A 153 -15.83 -10.34 3.90
CA GLN A 153 -16.30 -11.07 2.72
C GLN A 153 -16.11 -12.59 2.87
N ALA A 154 -14.96 -13.01 3.39
CA ALA A 154 -14.65 -14.43 3.59
C ALA A 154 -15.62 -15.11 4.56
N GLU A 155 -16.00 -14.43 5.66
CA GLU A 155 -17.04 -14.97 6.56
C GLU A 155 -18.39 -15.19 5.85
N GLN A 156 -18.79 -14.26 4.98
CA GLN A 156 -20.04 -14.39 4.22
C GLN A 156 -19.97 -15.57 3.26
N ILE A 157 -18.83 -15.72 2.53
CA ILE A 157 -18.59 -16.84 1.62
C ILE A 157 -18.58 -18.16 2.38
N LEU A 158 -17.88 -18.24 3.52
CA LEU A 158 -17.81 -19.43 4.36
C LEU A 158 -19.20 -19.88 4.85
N ARG A 159 -20.01 -18.94 5.34
CA ARG A 159 -21.40 -19.23 5.75
C ARG A 159 -22.27 -19.70 4.58
N ALA A 160 -22.08 -19.10 3.39
CA ALA A 160 -22.81 -19.52 2.20
C ALA A 160 -22.40 -20.92 1.73
N ALA A 161 -21.09 -21.20 1.70
CA ALA A 161 -20.54 -22.49 1.32
C ALA A 161 -21.03 -23.62 2.25
N ARG A 162 -21.04 -23.40 3.57
CA ARG A 162 -21.60 -24.37 4.53
C ARG A 162 -23.07 -24.68 4.25
N ARG A 163 -23.91 -23.65 3.99
CA ARG A 163 -25.33 -23.86 3.66
C ARG A 163 -25.50 -24.65 2.35
N GLN A 164 -24.64 -24.41 1.37
CA GLN A 164 -24.68 -25.07 0.07
C GLN A 164 -23.91 -26.39 0.03
N ARG A 165 -23.24 -26.77 1.13
CA ARG A 165 -22.36 -27.92 1.23
C ARG A 165 -21.24 -27.90 0.17
N ALA A 166 -20.73 -26.71 -0.14
CA ALA A 166 -19.66 -26.49 -1.09
C ALA A 166 -18.32 -26.40 -0.35
N ALA A 167 -17.29 -27.08 -0.83
CA ALA A 167 -15.93 -26.97 -0.33
C ALA A 167 -15.29 -25.65 -0.80
N LEU A 168 -14.34 -25.14 0.00
CA LEU A 168 -13.57 -23.94 -0.32
C LEU A 168 -12.08 -24.28 -0.31
N LEU A 169 -11.33 -23.49 -1.06
CA LEU A 169 -9.88 -23.42 -0.98
C LEU A 169 -9.50 -22.07 -0.38
N LEU A 170 -8.79 -22.11 0.75
CA LEU A 170 -8.20 -20.96 1.39
C LEU A 170 -6.70 -20.97 1.13
N LEU A 171 -6.16 -19.88 0.59
CA LEU A 171 -4.73 -19.70 0.36
C LEU A 171 -4.22 -18.56 1.22
N PHE A 172 -3.06 -18.79 1.85
CA PHE A 172 -2.27 -17.73 2.47
C PHE A 172 -0.89 -17.72 1.80
N MET A 173 -0.43 -16.55 1.38
CA MET A 173 0.73 -16.41 0.49
C MET A 173 1.60 -15.26 0.96
N ASP A 174 2.92 -15.46 0.91
CA ASP A 174 3.93 -14.45 1.24
C ASP A 174 4.84 -14.24 0.02
N LEU A 175 5.04 -12.98 -0.37
CA LEU A 175 5.96 -12.63 -1.44
C LEU A 175 7.39 -12.68 -0.92
N ASP A 176 8.09 -13.75 -1.29
CA ASP A 176 9.43 -14.02 -0.81
C ASP A 176 10.42 -12.90 -1.19
N GLN A 177 11.35 -12.59 -0.29
CA GLN A 177 12.47 -11.66 -0.49
C GLN A 177 12.09 -10.20 -0.77
N LEU A 178 10.89 -9.74 -0.47
CA LEU A 178 10.50 -8.33 -0.65
C LEU A 178 11.47 -7.36 0.06
N LYS A 179 11.98 -7.74 1.23
CA LYS A 179 12.99 -6.93 1.93
C LYS A 179 14.26 -6.77 1.10
N ASN A 180 14.76 -7.84 0.48
CA ASN A 180 15.97 -7.77 -0.37
C ASN A 180 15.73 -6.89 -1.60
N ILE A 181 14.53 -6.95 -2.21
CA ILE A 181 14.14 -6.08 -3.31
C ILE A 181 14.16 -4.62 -2.85
N ASN A 182 13.55 -4.31 -1.70
CA ASN A 182 13.57 -2.96 -1.13
C ASN A 182 14.99 -2.46 -0.83
N ASP A 183 15.81 -3.30 -0.22
CA ASP A 183 17.17 -2.94 0.20
C ASP A 183 18.10 -2.74 -1.01
N THR A 184 17.88 -3.47 -2.12
CA THR A 184 18.71 -3.41 -3.33
C THR A 184 18.24 -2.36 -4.32
N PHE A 185 16.93 -2.27 -4.58
CA PHE A 185 16.35 -1.47 -5.66
C PHE A 185 15.48 -0.30 -5.16
N GLY A 186 15.29 -0.19 -3.85
CA GLY A 186 14.48 0.85 -3.22
C GLY A 186 13.00 0.47 -3.08
N HIS A 187 12.29 1.20 -2.20
CA HIS A 187 10.88 0.96 -1.88
C HIS A 187 9.92 1.12 -3.08
N ALA A 188 10.25 1.99 -4.04
CA ALA A 188 9.44 2.14 -5.25
C ALA A 188 9.39 0.84 -6.06
N GLU A 189 10.53 0.15 -6.16
CA GLU A 189 10.62 -1.13 -6.85
C GLU A 189 9.93 -2.25 -6.06
N GLY A 190 10.05 -2.27 -4.73
CA GLY A 190 9.28 -3.19 -3.89
C GLY A 190 7.77 -3.01 -4.03
N ASN A 191 7.29 -1.76 -4.10
CA ASN A 191 5.88 -1.48 -4.39
C ASN A 191 5.46 -2.00 -5.77
N ARG A 192 6.33 -1.88 -6.78
CA ARG A 192 6.09 -2.43 -8.11
C ARG A 192 6.02 -3.96 -8.08
N ALA A 193 6.90 -4.62 -7.33
CA ALA A 193 6.87 -6.07 -7.12
C ALA A 193 5.54 -6.53 -6.49
N ILE A 194 5.03 -5.80 -5.48
CA ILE A 194 3.74 -6.07 -4.83
C ILE A 194 2.58 -5.92 -5.82
N VAL A 195 2.57 -4.88 -6.66
CA VAL A 195 1.53 -4.66 -7.68
C VAL A 195 1.57 -5.77 -8.73
N GLU A 196 2.76 -6.13 -9.22
CA GLU A 196 2.90 -7.25 -10.17
C GLU A 196 2.47 -8.59 -9.57
N ALA A 197 2.79 -8.84 -8.29
CA ALA A 197 2.32 -10.01 -7.56
C ALA A 197 0.79 -10.06 -7.49
N ALA A 198 0.13 -8.94 -7.19
CA ALA A 198 -1.32 -8.82 -7.21
C ALA A 198 -1.90 -9.09 -8.61
N ASP A 199 -1.24 -8.66 -9.68
CA ASP A 199 -1.66 -8.91 -11.06
C ASP A 199 -1.49 -10.38 -11.45
N VAL A 200 -0.46 -11.07 -10.97
CA VAL A 200 -0.32 -12.53 -11.10
C VAL A 200 -1.52 -13.23 -10.45
N LEU A 201 -1.87 -12.86 -9.22
CA LEU A 201 -3.01 -13.43 -8.51
C LEU A 201 -4.33 -13.19 -9.26
N ARG A 202 -4.58 -11.98 -9.78
CA ARG A 202 -5.79 -11.70 -10.60
C ARG A 202 -5.93 -12.61 -11.82
N ARG A 203 -4.81 -13.04 -12.42
CA ARG A 203 -4.82 -13.97 -13.57
C ARG A 203 -5.07 -15.41 -13.13
N CYS A 204 -4.67 -15.78 -11.91
CA CYS A 204 -4.85 -17.13 -11.38
C CYS A 204 -6.25 -17.39 -10.84
N PHE A 205 -6.95 -16.37 -10.36
CA PHE A 205 -8.24 -16.50 -9.71
C PHE A 205 -9.37 -15.95 -10.61
N ARG A 206 -10.59 -16.42 -10.39
CA ARG A 206 -11.78 -15.94 -11.07
C ARG A 206 -12.25 -14.62 -10.47
N GLN A 207 -13.03 -13.86 -11.19
CA GLN A 207 -13.64 -12.63 -10.66
C GLN A 207 -14.58 -12.87 -9.46
N SER A 208 -15.10 -14.09 -9.32
CA SER A 208 -15.93 -14.53 -8.19
C SER A 208 -15.13 -14.88 -6.95
N ASP A 209 -13.82 -15.09 -7.08
CA ASP A 209 -12.96 -15.49 -5.98
C ASP A 209 -12.51 -14.25 -5.19
N LEU A 210 -12.36 -14.40 -3.90
CA LEU A 210 -11.94 -13.32 -3.02
C LEU A 210 -10.41 -13.26 -2.98
N LEU A 211 -9.86 -12.10 -3.33
CA LEU A 211 -8.42 -11.81 -3.26
C LEU A 211 -8.16 -10.64 -2.35
N ALA A 212 -7.14 -10.73 -1.51
CA ALA A 212 -6.74 -9.66 -0.60
C ALA A 212 -5.22 -9.58 -0.44
N ARG A 213 -4.76 -8.37 -0.10
CA ARG A 213 -3.48 -8.13 0.54
C ARG A 213 -3.73 -7.90 2.02
N VAL A 214 -3.23 -8.80 2.87
CA VAL A 214 -3.54 -8.83 4.31
C VAL A 214 -2.41 -8.30 5.17
N GLY A 215 -1.22 -8.17 4.60
CA GLY A 215 0.00 -7.65 5.24
C GLY A 215 0.88 -6.90 4.22
N GLY A 216 2.12 -6.59 4.60
CA GLY A 216 3.09 -5.92 3.74
C GLY A 216 3.40 -6.70 2.45
N ASP A 217 3.78 -7.96 2.61
CA ASP A 217 4.12 -8.95 1.58
C ASP A 217 3.13 -10.13 1.55
N GLU A 218 2.09 -10.09 2.39
CA GLU A 218 1.15 -11.17 2.60
C GLU A 218 -0.14 -10.98 1.80
N PHE A 219 -0.58 -12.05 1.17
CA PHE A 219 -1.82 -12.13 0.40
C PHE A 219 -2.68 -13.30 0.88
N ALA A 220 -3.99 -13.16 0.76
CA ALA A 220 -4.94 -14.22 1.02
C ALA A 220 -5.92 -14.37 -0.14
N ALA A 221 -6.37 -15.60 -0.39
CA ALA A 221 -7.40 -15.88 -1.37
C ALA A 221 -8.39 -16.93 -0.84
N LEU A 222 -9.66 -16.77 -1.22
CA LEU A 222 -10.71 -17.74 -0.93
C LEU A 222 -11.49 -18.03 -2.20
N ALA A 223 -11.50 -19.29 -2.63
CA ALA A 223 -12.14 -19.75 -3.86
C ALA A 223 -13.05 -20.94 -3.60
N LEU A 224 -14.07 -21.13 -4.43
CA LEU A 224 -14.87 -22.35 -4.43
C LEU A 224 -14.03 -23.51 -4.97
N SER A 225 -14.03 -24.64 -4.23
CA SER A 225 -13.42 -25.90 -4.66
C SER A 225 -14.51 -26.80 -5.28
N SER A 226 -14.19 -27.38 -6.41
CA SER A 226 -15.08 -28.26 -7.18
C SER A 226 -14.58 -29.70 -7.26
N SER A 227 -13.31 -29.98 -6.89
CA SER A 227 -12.70 -31.29 -6.92
C SER A 227 -11.65 -31.48 -5.82
N GLU A 228 -11.33 -32.73 -5.52
CA GLU A 228 -10.32 -33.09 -4.49
C GLU A 228 -8.89 -32.68 -4.89
N ASN A 229 -8.63 -32.37 -6.16
CA ASN A 229 -7.29 -31.97 -6.66
C ASN A 229 -7.18 -30.49 -6.97
N ASP A 230 -8.11 -29.66 -6.52
CA ASP A 230 -8.12 -28.22 -6.84
C ASP A 230 -6.92 -27.49 -6.20
N ASP A 231 -6.37 -27.98 -5.10
CA ASP A 231 -5.14 -27.49 -4.47
C ASP A 231 -3.93 -27.62 -5.41
N ALA A 232 -3.71 -28.83 -5.96
CA ALA A 232 -2.61 -29.08 -6.89
C ALA A 232 -2.77 -28.31 -8.21
N LEU A 233 -4.01 -28.19 -8.72
CA LEU A 233 -4.31 -27.39 -9.91
C LEU A 233 -4.09 -25.89 -9.66
N MET A 234 -4.49 -25.37 -8.50
CA MET A 234 -4.28 -23.98 -8.14
C MET A 234 -2.78 -23.69 -7.99
N ARG A 235 -2.04 -24.61 -7.36
CA ARG A 235 -0.58 -24.50 -7.25
C ARG A 235 0.07 -24.44 -8.62
N ALA A 236 -0.22 -25.36 -9.51
CA ALA A 236 0.35 -25.41 -10.85
C ALA A 236 0.02 -24.14 -11.66
N ARG A 237 -1.22 -23.60 -11.52
CA ARG A 237 -1.63 -22.36 -12.15
C ARG A 237 -0.82 -21.17 -11.65
N LEU A 238 -0.61 -21.08 -10.33
CA LEU A 238 0.17 -20.00 -9.72
C LEU A 238 1.63 -20.06 -10.16
N ASP A 239 2.25 -21.26 -10.11
CA ASP A 239 3.63 -21.47 -10.52
C ASP A 239 3.82 -21.10 -12.01
N GLY A 240 2.94 -21.56 -12.89
CA GLY A 240 2.99 -21.21 -14.32
C GLY A 240 2.80 -19.71 -14.60
N ALA A 241 1.97 -19.02 -13.81
CA ALA A 241 1.79 -17.58 -13.96
C ALA A 241 3.02 -16.79 -13.47
N LEU A 242 3.66 -17.24 -12.39
CA LEU A 242 4.92 -16.68 -11.90
C LEU A 242 6.05 -16.92 -12.90
N ASP A 243 6.18 -18.13 -13.44
CA ASP A 243 7.19 -18.45 -14.45
C ASP A 243 7.05 -17.54 -15.68
N ALA A 244 5.83 -17.32 -16.18
CA ALA A 244 5.58 -16.43 -17.30
C ALA A 244 5.99 -14.98 -17.04
N VAL A 245 5.87 -14.52 -15.80
CA VAL A 245 6.34 -13.17 -15.40
C VAL A 245 7.85 -13.16 -15.23
N ASN A 246 8.44 -14.20 -14.65
CA ASN A 246 9.88 -14.29 -14.38
C ASN A 246 10.72 -14.53 -15.64
N MET A 247 10.13 -15.06 -16.73
CA MET A 247 10.81 -15.24 -18.02
C MET A 247 10.98 -13.95 -18.83
N LYS A 248 10.50 -12.80 -18.37
CA LYS A 248 10.69 -11.52 -19.06
C LYS A 248 12.18 -11.15 -19.07
N PRO A 249 12.75 -10.71 -20.24
CA PRO A 249 14.18 -10.54 -20.41
C PRO A 249 14.80 -9.40 -19.58
N ASP A 250 14.01 -8.41 -19.18
CA ASP A 250 14.48 -7.19 -18.48
C ASP A 250 14.13 -7.23 -16.99
N ARG A 251 14.22 -8.41 -16.35
CA ARG A 251 13.85 -8.57 -14.96
C ARG A 251 15.08 -8.70 -14.08
N ASP A 252 15.19 -7.81 -13.09
CA ASP A 252 16.33 -7.77 -12.15
C ASP A 252 16.20 -8.77 -11.00
N TYR A 253 14.97 -9.23 -10.70
CA TYR A 253 14.70 -10.19 -9.61
C TYR A 253 13.46 -11.05 -9.92
N PRO A 254 13.41 -12.31 -9.46
CA PRO A 254 12.22 -13.15 -9.63
C PRO A 254 11.14 -12.79 -8.62
N LEU A 255 9.85 -12.91 -9.03
CA LEU A 255 8.73 -12.98 -8.09
C LEU A 255 8.53 -14.43 -7.66
N VAL A 256 8.54 -14.67 -6.37
CA VAL A 256 8.34 -16.00 -5.77
C VAL A 256 7.37 -15.88 -4.61
N PHE A 257 6.40 -16.77 -4.53
CA PHE A 257 5.51 -16.88 -3.38
C PHE A 257 5.79 -18.15 -2.57
N SER A 258 5.80 -18.01 -1.25
CA SER A 258 5.56 -19.14 -0.35
C SER A 258 4.06 -19.25 -0.10
N VAL A 259 3.48 -20.44 -0.24
CA VAL A 259 2.02 -20.62 -0.34
C VAL A 259 1.55 -21.74 0.58
N GLY A 260 0.64 -21.41 1.50
CA GLY A 260 -0.16 -22.40 2.21
C GLY A 260 -1.52 -22.56 1.54
N ILE A 261 -1.87 -23.77 1.13
CA ILE A 261 -3.17 -24.08 0.54
C ILE A 261 -3.92 -25.00 1.49
N LEU A 262 -5.10 -24.58 1.94
CA LEU A 262 -5.96 -25.31 2.85
C LEU A 262 -7.30 -25.62 2.17
N ALA A 263 -7.63 -26.89 2.04
CA ALA A 263 -8.96 -27.33 1.65
C ALA A 263 -9.90 -27.24 2.88
N CYS A 264 -10.93 -26.39 2.78
CA CYS A 264 -11.92 -26.18 3.83
C CYS A 264 -13.17 -27.01 3.55
N SER A 265 -13.45 -27.97 4.42
CA SER A 265 -14.66 -28.80 4.33
C SER A 265 -15.90 -27.99 4.75
N PRO A 266 -17.03 -28.09 4.04
CA PRO A 266 -18.27 -27.46 4.46
C PRO A 266 -18.85 -28.02 5.77
N TYR A 267 -18.37 -29.17 6.22
CA TYR A 267 -18.81 -29.84 7.45
C TYR A 267 -17.91 -29.53 8.66
N GLU A 268 -16.83 -28.78 8.44
CA GLU A 268 -15.91 -28.39 9.51
C GLU A 268 -16.47 -27.18 10.26
N ASP A 269 -16.45 -27.23 11.61
CA ASP A 269 -16.94 -26.15 12.47
C ASP A 269 -15.81 -25.20 12.92
N ALA A 270 -14.80 -25.00 12.05
CA ALA A 270 -13.71 -24.06 12.31
C ALA A 270 -14.11 -22.64 11.90
N ASP A 271 -13.80 -21.64 12.71
CA ASP A 271 -14.01 -20.25 12.30
C ASP A 271 -12.97 -19.78 11.27
N LEU A 272 -13.17 -18.59 10.72
CA LEU A 272 -12.28 -18.05 9.67
C LEU A 272 -10.87 -17.79 10.18
N GLU A 273 -10.72 -17.37 11.43
CA GLU A 273 -9.42 -17.06 12.03
C GLU A 273 -8.60 -18.35 12.19
N GLU A 274 -9.21 -19.42 12.69
CA GLU A 274 -8.59 -20.74 12.80
C GLU A 274 -8.17 -21.32 11.44
N LEU A 275 -9.01 -21.14 10.41
CA LEU A 275 -8.67 -21.57 9.04
C LEU A 275 -7.49 -20.78 8.48
N LEU A 276 -7.44 -19.48 8.73
CA LEU A 276 -6.32 -18.62 8.31
C LEU A 276 -5.02 -19.00 9.01
N GLU A 277 -5.05 -19.25 10.33
CA GLU A 277 -3.88 -19.70 11.08
C GLU A 277 -3.32 -21.02 10.52
N ARG A 278 -4.18 -21.96 10.15
CA ARG A 278 -3.76 -23.23 9.53
C ARG A 278 -3.15 -23.01 8.15
N ALA A 279 -3.73 -22.14 7.34
CA ALA A 279 -3.18 -21.81 6.03
C ALA A 279 -1.82 -21.10 6.15
N ASP A 280 -1.66 -20.18 7.12
CA ASP A 280 -0.40 -19.52 7.43
C ASP A 280 0.67 -20.52 7.88
N GLN A 281 0.33 -21.47 8.75
CA GLN A 281 1.26 -22.54 9.16
C GLN A 281 1.77 -23.37 7.97
N LEU A 282 0.90 -23.69 7.00
CA LEU A 282 1.31 -24.38 5.77
C LEU A 282 2.25 -23.52 4.92
N MET A 283 1.96 -22.25 4.76
CA MET A 283 2.80 -21.28 4.06
C MET A 283 4.18 -21.17 4.72
N TYR A 284 4.22 -21.04 6.05
CA TYR A 284 5.47 -20.97 6.80
C TYR A 284 6.33 -22.25 6.69
N GLN A 285 5.71 -23.42 6.65
CA GLN A 285 6.41 -24.68 6.39
C GLN A 285 7.07 -24.70 5.01
N GLU A 286 6.35 -24.24 3.98
CA GLU A 286 6.90 -24.13 2.63
C GLU A 286 8.07 -23.13 2.60
N LYS A 287 7.91 -21.95 3.21
CA LYS A 287 8.95 -20.92 3.31
C LYS A 287 10.24 -21.47 3.95
N ARG A 288 10.11 -22.24 5.03
CA ARG A 288 11.25 -22.90 5.66
C ARG A 288 11.94 -23.91 4.74
N LEU A 289 11.17 -24.78 4.09
CA LEU A 289 11.73 -25.78 3.16
C LEU A 289 12.47 -25.13 1.98
N LYS A 290 11.98 -24.00 1.47
CA LYS A 290 12.68 -23.22 0.44
C LYS A 290 14.01 -22.65 0.96
N ALA A 291 14.00 -22.06 2.16
CA ALA A 291 15.21 -21.52 2.77
C ALA A 291 16.28 -22.59 3.02
N GLU A 292 15.87 -23.76 3.51
CA GLU A 292 16.76 -24.89 3.72
C GLU A 292 17.38 -25.42 2.41
N ARG A 293 16.58 -25.48 1.33
CA ARG A 293 17.08 -25.87 -0.01
C ARG A 293 18.08 -24.87 -0.57
N LEU A 294 17.83 -23.56 -0.44
CA LEU A 294 18.75 -22.50 -0.87
C LEU A 294 20.07 -22.58 -0.10
N ALA A 295 20.03 -22.72 1.21
CA ALA A 295 21.23 -22.85 2.03
C ALA A 295 22.06 -24.11 1.68
N PHE A 296 21.40 -25.20 1.31
CA PHE A 296 22.08 -26.42 0.86
C PHE A 296 22.75 -26.27 -0.51
N MET A 297 22.15 -25.45 -1.43
CA MET A 297 22.71 -25.21 -2.76
C MET A 297 23.89 -24.23 -2.76
N GLU A 298 23.92 -23.29 -1.80
CA GLU A 298 25.00 -22.30 -1.65
C GLU A 298 26.27 -22.86 -0.99
N GLY A 299 26.24 -24.05 -0.39
CA GLY A 299 27.38 -24.72 0.26
C GLY A 299 27.84 -24.02 1.53
N PRO A 300 28.69 -24.65 2.36
CA PRO A 300 29.28 -23.96 3.50
C PRO A 300 30.20 -22.83 3.00
N PRO A 301 30.21 -21.67 3.71
CA PRO A 301 31.10 -20.56 3.34
C PRO A 301 32.54 -21.09 3.22
N VAL A 302 33.15 -20.86 2.08
CA VAL A 302 34.58 -21.20 1.86
C VAL A 302 35.38 -20.35 2.82
N ALA A 303 36.06 -21.03 3.78
CA ALA A 303 36.85 -20.43 4.83
C ALA A 303 38.10 -19.74 4.30
#